data_1cf7a2d093d320ee8c433fc0540a88b7
#
_entry.id   1cf7a2d093d320ee8c433fc0540a88b7
#
_cell.length_a   1.000
_cell.length_b   1.000
_cell.length_c   1.000
_cell.angle_alpha   90.00
_cell.angle_beta   90.00
_cell.angle_gamma   90.00
#
_symmetry.space_group_name_H-M   'P 1'
#
loop_
_entity.id
_entity.type
_entity.pdbx_description
1 polymer ?
#
loop_
_entity_poly.entity_id
_entity_poly.type
_entity_poly.pdbx_seq_one_letter_code
_entity_poly.pdbx_strand_id
1 'polypeptide(L)'
;MVRFSPLRDRQLPACQMIWLGGGYPELHAAGLSANHEMLTQLRAAHRRGVAIYAECGGLMYLGTTLEVTSGERYTMADIIPGHSRMGTRLTRFGYCEAQAQQQTLLAAPGEWLRGHEFHYSDFSPATPAVLACRKQRDGKTLQQWQGGWQSGSAFASYLHVHFAQRPTMLNHWLRAARRAL
;
A
#
# COMPACT_ATOMS: atom_id res chain seq x y z
N MET A 1 8.78 -18.58 -0.28
CA MET A 1 8.08 -17.44 -0.96
C MET A 1 7.44 -17.98 -2.23
N VAL A 2 6.15 -17.72 -2.42
CA VAL A 2 5.38 -18.10 -3.61
C VAL A 2 4.93 -16.81 -4.30
N ARG A 3 5.04 -16.76 -5.63
CA ARG A 3 4.57 -15.61 -6.43
C ARG A 3 3.15 -15.89 -6.91
N PHE A 4 2.35 -14.83 -7.02
CA PHE A 4 1.02 -14.86 -7.62
C PHE A 4 0.78 -13.57 -8.42
N SER A 5 -0.15 -13.62 -9.34
CA SER A 5 -0.54 -12.49 -10.18
C SER A 5 -2.00 -12.13 -9.94
N PRO A 6 -2.30 -10.98 -9.32
CA PRO A 6 -3.70 -10.54 -9.17
C PRO A 6 -4.47 -10.43 -10.49
N LEU A 7 -3.76 -10.28 -11.59
CA LEU A 7 -4.35 -10.16 -12.93
C LEU A 7 -4.66 -11.52 -13.57
N ARG A 8 -3.84 -12.56 -13.31
CA ARG A 8 -3.92 -13.84 -14.04
C ARG A 8 -4.36 -15.01 -13.19
N ASP A 9 -3.97 -15.02 -11.92
CA ASP A 9 -4.29 -16.13 -11.04
C ASP A 9 -5.67 -15.91 -10.40
N ARG A 10 -6.45 -17.00 -10.33
CA ARG A 10 -7.75 -16.98 -9.68
C ARG A 10 -7.68 -17.32 -8.20
N GLN A 11 -6.60 -17.95 -7.76
CA GLN A 11 -6.43 -18.39 -6.39
C GLN A 11 -5.23 -17.73 -5.73
N LEU A 12 -5.46 -17.25 -4.52
CA LEU A 12 -4.41 -16.77 -3.65
C LEU A 12 -3.72 -17.97 -2.99
N PRO A 13 -2.38 -18.12 -3.11
CA PRO A 13 -1.67 -19.18 -2.40
C PRO A 13 -1.86 -19.08 -0.89
N ALA A 14 -1.89 -20.23 -0.20
CA ALA A 14 -1.94 -20.24 1.26
C ALA A 14 -0.69 -19.54 1.83
N CYS A 15 -0.89 -18.51 2.64
CA CYS A 15 0.19 -17.70 3.18
C CYS A 15 -0.23 -16.97 4.47
N GLN A 16 0.77 -16.53 5.22
CA GLN A 16 0.63 -15.68 6.41
C GLN A 16 1.00 -14.23 6.14
N MET A 17 1.69 -13.98 5.03
CA MET A 17 2.15 -12.65 4.62
C MET A 17 1.89 -12.47 3.13
N ILE A 18 1.45 -11.27 2.76
CA ILE A 18 1.27 -10.86 1.36
C ILE A 18 2.04 -9.56 1.14
N TRP A 19 2.83 -9.51 0.07
CA TRP A 19 3.45 -8.29 -0.40
C TRP A 19 2.95 -7.98 -1.80
N LEU A 20 2.30 -6.83 -1.92
CA LEU A 20 1.87 -6.24 -3.19
C LEU A 20 2.82 -5.08 -3.51
N GLY A 21 3.72 -5.29 -4.43
CA GLY A 21 4.67 -4.27 -4.87
C GLY A 21 4.02 -3.16 -5.69
N GLY A 22 4.85 -2.19 -6.07
CA GLY A 22 4.48 -1.15 -7.03
C GLY A 22 4.21 -1.72 -8.43
N GLY A 23 3.63 -0.90 -9.30
CA GLY A 23 3.28 -1.25 -10.66
C GLY A 23 2.31 -0.22 -11.23
N TYR A 24 1.68 -0.59 -12.33
CA TYR A 24 0.77 0.27 -13.09
C TYR A 24 -0.64 -0.35 -13.14
N PRO A 25 -1.36 -0.42 -12.00
CA PRO A 25 -2.68 -1.05 -11.96
C PRO A 25 -3.70 -0.33 -12.86
N GLU A 26 -3.51 0.95 -13.13
CA GLU A 26 -4.35 1.74 -14.04
C GLU A 26 -4.35 1.20 -15.48
N LEU A 27 -3.25 0.60 -15.93
CA LEU A 27 -3.16 -0.01 -17.27
C LEU A 27 -3.91 -1.35 -17.35
N HIS A 28 -4.26 -1.92 -16.21
CA HIS A 28 -4.89 -3.23 -16.08
C HIS A 28 -6.15 -3.20 -15.23
N ALA A 29 -6.70 -2.01 -14.98
CA ALA A 29 -7.76 -1.79 -14.00
C ALA A 29 -9.01 -2.64 -14.28
N ALA A 30 -9.43 -2.75 -15.55
CA ALA A 30 -10.55 -3.58 -15.95
C ALA A 30 -10.31 -5.08 -15.62
N GLY A 31 -9.13 -5.60 -15.94
CA GLY A 31 -8.77 -7.00 -15.67
C GLY A 31 -8.66 -7.31 -14.18
N LEU A 32 -8.04 -6.39 -13.40
CA LEU A 32 -7.94 -6.50 -11.95
C LEU A 32 -9.32 -6.48 -11.29
N SER A 33 -10.19 -5.58 -11.72
CA SER A 33 -11.57 -5.46 -11.25
C SER A 33 -12.42 -6.69 -11.60
N ALA A 34 -12.23 -7.27 -12.79
CA ALA A 34 -12.95 -8.44 -13.26
C ALA A 34 -12.53 -9.75 -12.54
N ASN A 35 -11.36 -9.77 -11.89
CA ASN A 35 -10.90 -10.93 -11.14
C ASN A 35 -11.54 -10.99 -9.73
N HIS A 36 -12.87 -11.17 -9.70
CA HIS A 36 -13.66 -11.18 -8.46
C HIS A 36 -13.22 -12.25 -7.46
N GLU A 37 -12.71 -13.39 -7.97
CA GLU A 37 -12.21 -14.47 -7.13
C GLU A 37 -10.99 -14.03 -6.32
N MET A 38 -10.00 -13.41 -6.97
CA MET A 38 -8.80 -12.90 -6.30
C MET A 38 -9.15 -11.79 -5.30
N LEU A 39 -10.01 -10.84 -5.68
CA LEU A 39 -10.48 -9.78 -4.78
C LEU A 39 -11.15 -10.37 -3.53
N THR A 40 -11.99 -11.39 -3.71
CA THR A 40 -12.69 -12.06 -2.60
C THR A 40 -11.70 -12.79 -1.69
N GLN A 41 -10.71 -13.48 -2.24
CA GLN A 41 -9.70 -14.20 -1.47
C GLN A 41 -8.76 -13.27 -0.70
N LEU A 42 -8.38 -12.11 -1.27
CA LEU A 42 -7.61 -11.07 -0.58
C LEU A 42 -8.39 -10.50 0.61
N ARG A 43 -9.68 -10.18 0.43
CA ARG A 43 -10.56 -9.75 1.55
C ARG A 43 -10.67 -10.83 2.62
N ALA A 44 -10.81 -12.09 2.21
CA ALA A 44 -10.89 -13.22 3.15
C ALA A 44 -9.55 -13.40 3.90
N ALA A 45 -8.41 -13.27 3.24
CA ALA A 45 -7.09 -13.30 3.87
C ALA A 45 -6.94 -12.17 4.89
N HIS A 46 -7.33 -10.94 4.54
CA HIS A 46 -7.34 -9.79 5.45
C HIS A 46 -8.21 -10.04 6.68
N ARG A 47 -9.45 -10.55 6.51
CA ARG A 47 -10.34 -10.89 7.64
C ARG A 47 -9.78 -11.97 8.56
N ARG A 48 -8.95 -12.89 8.04
CA ARG A 48 -8.22 -13.89 8.85
C ARG A 48 -6.98 -13.32 9.53
N GLY A 49 -6.64 -12.06 9.33
CA GLY A 49 -5.48 -11.43 9.95
C GLY A 49 -4.17 -11.64 9.19
N VAL A 50 -4.19 -12.14 7.96
CA VAL A 50 -2.98 -12.25 7.13
C VAL A 50 -2.33 -10.87 6.99
N ALA A 51 -1.02 -10.79 7.27
CA ALA A 51 -0.29 -9.53 7.26
C ALA A 51 -0.03 -9.06 5.82
N ILE A 52 -0.72 -8.02 5.37
CA ILE A 52 -0.67 -7.51 4.00
C ILE A 52 0.10 -6.19 3.97
N TYR A 53 1.18 -6.15 3.21
CA TYR A 53 1.95 -4.95 2.91
C TYR A 53 1.80 -4.58 1.44
N ALA A 54 1.51 -3.30 1.15
CA ALA A 54 1.32 -2.84 -0.22
C ALA A 54 2.02 -1.49 -0.48
N GLU A 55 2.67 -1.37 -1.64
CA GLU A 55 3.39 -0.18 -2.09
C GLU A 55 2.77 0.39 -3.37
N CYS A 56 2.59 1.71 -3.44
CA CYS A 56 2.25 2.45 -4.65
C CYS A 56 1.05 1.83 -5.42
N GLY A 57 1.30 1.17 -6.53
CA GLY A 57 0.24 0.45 -7.28
C GLY A 57 -0.50 -0.60 -6.43
N GLY A 58 0.19 -1.22 -5.46
CA GLY A 58 -0.43 -2.12 -4.49
C GLY A 58 -1.43 -1.41 -3.57
N LEU A 59 -1.15 -0.16 -3.14
CA LEU A 59 -2.12 0.67 -2.42
C LEU A 59 -3.38 0.90 -3.28
N MET A 60 -3.18 1.28 -4.55
CA MET A 60 -4.30 1.54 -5.46
C MET A 60 -5.17 0.29 -5.65
N TYR A 61 -4.56 -0.89 -5.71
CA TYR A 61 -5.26 -2.17 -5.81
C TYR A 61 -5.96 -2.57 -4.50
N LEU A 62 -5.42 -2.22 -3.33
CA LEU A 62 -6.08 -2.45 -2.04
C LEU A 62 -7.19 -1.43 -1.71
N GLY A 63 -7.26 -0.32 -2.45
CA GLY A 63 -8.31 0.69 -2.30
C GLY A 63 -9.71 0.18 -2.63
N THR A 64 -10.72 1.05 -2.47
CA THR A 64 -12.10 0.74 -2.82
C THR A 64 -12.32 0.82 -4.33
N THR A 65 -11.82 1.90 -4.96
CA THR A 65 -11.89 2.07 -6.42
C THR A 65 -10.63 2.73 -6.98
N LEU A 66 -10.39 2.48 -8.26
CA LEU A 66 -9.38 3.15 -9.07
C LEU A 66 -10.05 3.83 -10.25
N GLU A 67 -9.94 5.16 -10.33
CA GLU A 67 -10.34 5.97 -11.48
C GLU A 67 -9.13 6.19 -12.39
N VAL A 68 -9.24 5.73 -13.63
CA VAL A 68 -8.19 5.90 -14.63
C VAL A 68 -8.33 7.24 -15.33
N THR A 69 -7.35 7.62 -16.16
CA THR A 69 -7.30 8.94 -16.82
C THR A 69 -8.47 9.22 -17.77
N SER A 70 -9.15 8.19 -18.27
CA SER A 70 -10.39 8.34 -19.07
C SER A 70 -11.61 8.73 -18.21
N GLY A 71 -11.51 8.67 -16.87
CA GLY A 71 -12.61 8.89 -15.94
C GLY A 71 -13.39 7.63 -15.56
N GLU A 72 -13.06 6.49 -16.16
CA GLU A 72 -13.66 5.21 -15.79
C GLU A 72 -13.20 4.79 -14.40
N ARG A 73 -14.12 4.20 -13.63
CA ARG A 73 -13.88 3.72 -12.27
C ARG A 73 -14.01 2.21 -12.20
N TYR A 74 -13.04 1.59 -11.56
CA TYR A 74 -12.96 0.15 -11.39
C TYR A 74 -12.93 -0.21 -9.91
N THR A 75 -13.74 -1.18 -9.51
CA THR A 75 -13.76 -1.71 -8.15
C THR A 75 -12.46 -2.46 -7.87
N MET A 76 -11.86 -2.22 -6.69
CA MET A 76 -10.63 -2.85 -6.25
C MET A 76 -10.88 -3.71 -5.00
N ALA A 77 -9.84 -4.03 -4.24
CA ALA A 77 -9.94 -5.00 -3.14
C ALA A 77 -10.73 -4.49 -1.93
N ASP A 78 -10.90 -3.17 -1.74
CA ASP A 78 -11.62 -2.54 -0.62
C ASP A 78 -11.14 -3.03 0.76
N ILE A 79 -9.81 -3.13 0.91
CA ILE A 79 -9.14 -3.48 2.16
C ILE A 79 -8.63 -2.23 2.87
N ILE A 80 -8.10 -1.27 2.11
CA ILE A 80 -7.75 0.07 2.58
C ILE A 80 -8.83 1.03 2.05
N PRO A 81 -9.82 1.41 2.88
CA PRO A 81 -10.95 2.22 2.40
C PRO A 81 -10.48 3.57 1.85
N GLY A 82 -10.80 3.82 0.59
CA GLY A 82 -10.44 5.04 -0.12
C GLY A 82 -10.42 4.84 -1.63
N HIS A 83 -10.28 5.95 -2.34
CA HIS A 83 -10.39 6.00 -3.80
C HIS A 83 -9.09 6.53 -4.42
N SER A 84 -8.51 5.77 -5.32
CA SER A 84 -7.38 6.24 -6.15
C SER A 84 -7.90 6.88 -7.42
N ARG A 85 -7.28 7.99 -7.83
CA ARG A 85 -7.55 8.66 -9.10
C ARG A 85 -6.25 8.98 -9.82
N MET A 86 -6.15 8.58 -11.08
CA MET A 86 -5.01 8.92 -11.92
C MET A 86 -5.05 10.39 -12.33
N GLY A 87 -3.94 11.06 -12.13
CA GLY A 87 -3.70 12.42 -12.61
C GLY A 87 -2.89 12.44 -13.91
N THR A 88 -2.87 13.60 -14.57
CA THR A 88 -2.04 13.85 -15.77
C THR A 88 -0.68 14.42 -15.43
N ARG A 89 -0.44 14.80 -14.19
CA ARG A 89 0.82 15.38 -13.70
C ARG A 89 1.40 14.51 -12.59
N LEU A 90 2.71 14.55 -12.48
CA LEU A 90 3.44 13.89 -11.41
C LEU A 90 3.04 14.51 -10.05
N THR A 91 2.43 13.72 -9.19
CA THR A 91 1.97 14.16 -7.87
C THR A 91 3.14 14.24 -6.90
N ARG A 92 4.00 13.19 -6.89
CA ARG A 92 5.18 13.13 -6.03
C ARG A 92 6.34 12.45 -6.73
N PHE A 93 7.54 12.95 -6.38
CA PHE A 93 8.78 12.39 -6.89
C PHE A 93 9.94 12.55 -5.91
N GLY A 94 10.65 11.48 -5.65
CA GLY A 94 11.95 11.47 -4.99
C GLY A 94 11.95 10.85 -3.61
N TYR A 95 13.10 10.91 -2.97
CA TYR A 95 13.31 10.37 -1.64
C TYR A 95 12.59 11.20 -0.58
N CYS A 96 12.04 10.52 0.40
CA CYS A 96 11.38 11.13 1.55
C CYS A 96 11.54 10.26 2.80
N GLU A 97 11.24 10.87 3.92
CA GLU A 97 11.18 10.23 5.23
C GLU A 97 9.74 10.28 5.75
N ALA A 98 9.32 9.23 6.42
CA ALA A 98 7.99 9.12 7.01
C ALA A 98 8.09 8.64 8.45
N GLN A 99 7.50 9.37 9.37
CA GLN A 99 7.43 8.99 10.77
C GLN A 99 6.09 8.34 11.08
N ALA A 100 6.12 7.15 11.66
CA ALA A 100 4.91 6.48 12.12
C ALA A 100 4.29 7.26 13.28
N GLN A 101 3.01 7.63 13.14
CA GLN A 101 2.25 8.36 14.16
C GLN A 101 1.56 7.41 15.15
N GLN A 102 1.43 6.16 14.75
CA GLN A 102 0.90 5.07 15.56
C GLN A 102 1.58 3.76 15.16
N GLN A 103 1.25 2.67 15.85
CA GLN A 103 1.74 1.34 15.47
C GLN A 103 1.27 0.98 14.06
N THR A 104 2.21 0.65 13.19
CA THR A 104 1.93 0.16 11.83
C THR A 104 2.48 -1.26 11.65
N LEU A 105 2.19 -1.84 10.49
CA LEU A 105 2.76 -3.15 10.12
C LEU A 105 4.29 -3.13 10.04
N LEU A 106 4.91 -1.96 9.76
CA LEU A 106 6.36 -1.84 9.52
C LEU A 106 7.11 -1.05 10.59
N ALA A 107 6.41 -0.26 11.43
CA ALA A 107 7.06 0.67 12.35
C ALA A 107 6.23 0.90 13.61
N ALA A 108 6.89 1.05 14.75
CA ALA A 108 6.30 1.52 15.98
C ALA A 108 6.12 3.06 15.96
N PRO A 109 5.27 3.63 16.86
CA PRO A 109 5.11 5.07 16.97
C PRO A 109 6.46 5.77 17.14
N GLY A 110 6.67 6.86 16.39
CA GLY A 110 7.91 7.64 16.40
C GLY A 110 9.04 7.09 15.55
N GLU A 111 8.97 5.84 15.09
CA GLU A 111 9.99 5.29 14.18
C GLU A 111 9.91 5.91 12.78
N TRP A 112 11.07 6.01 12.14
CA TRP A 112 11.21 6.58 10.81
C TRP A 112 11.41 5.52 9.75
N LEU A 113 10.72 5.68 8.64
CA LEU A 113 10.88 4.93 7.38
C LEU A 113 11.50 5.87 6.35
N ARG A 114 12.44 5.37 5.55
CA ARG A 114 12.98 6.07 4.39
C ARG A 114 12.58 5.32 3.13
N GLY A 115 12.25 6.06 2.10
CA GLY A 115 11.89 5.49 0.82
C GLY A 115 11.82 6.56 -0.25
N HIS A 116 11.22 6.20 -1.36
CA HIS A 116 10.90 7.16 -2.41
C HIS A 116 9.43 7.04 -2.80
N GLU A 117 8.88 8.12 -3.30
CA GLU A 117 7.58 8.12 -3.96
C GLU A 117 7.77 8.52 -5.43
N PHE A 118 7.02 7.86 -6.31
CA PHE A 118 6.93 8.20 -7.72
C PHE A 118 5.55 7.80 -8.23
N HIS A 119 4.62 8.76 -8.28
CA HIS A 119 3.25 8.47 -8.70
C HIS A 119 2.55 9.69 -9.28
N TYR A 120 1.63 9.42 -10.20
CA TYR A 120 0.74 10.38 -10.84
C TYR A 120 -0.67 10.37 -10.26
N SER A 121 -0.95 9.41 -9.39
CA SER A 121 -2.26 9.25 -8.76
C SER A 121 -2.35 9.98 -7.44
N ASP A 122 -3.57 10.30 -7.03
CA ASP A 122 -3.93 10.72 -5.69
C ASP A 122 -4.79 9.64 -5.03
N PHE A 123 -4.70 9.54 -3.71
CA PHE A 123 -5.53 8.65 -2.91
C PHE A 123 -6.37 9.49 -1.94
N SER A 124 -7.69 9.37 -2.05
CA SER A 124 -8.67 9.99 -1.14
C SER A 124 -9.09 8.96 -0.10
N PRO A 125 -8.48 8.95 1.09
CA PRO A 125 -8.73 7.95 2.12
C PRO A 125 -10.04 8.19 2.84
N ALA A 126 -10.69 7.12 3.30
CA ALA A 126 -11.81 7.17 4.23
C ALA A 126 -11.36 7.13 5.71
N THR A 127 -10.08 6.87 5.97
CA THR A 127 -9.49 6.80 7.31
C THR A 127 -8.28 7.73 7.41
N PRO A 128 -7.91 8.18 8.63
CA PRO A 128 -6.72 8.99 8.83
C PRO A 128 -5.44 8.28 8.36
N ALA A 129 -4.50 9.05 7.84
CA ALA A 129 -3.16 8.58 7.54
C ALA A 129 -2.40 8.25 8.84
N VAL A 130 -1.48 7.29 8.76
CA VAL A 130 -0.69 6.81 9.89
C VAL A 130 0.77 7.22 9.82
N LEU A 131 1.19 7.89 8.75
CA LEU A 131 2.53 8.41 8.55
C LEU A 131 2.51 9.93 8.38
N ALA A 132 3.42 10.63 9.08
CA ALA A 132 3.79 12.01 8.78
C ALA A 132 5.03 11.98 7.87
N CYS A 133 4.87 12.38 6.62
CA CYS A 133 5.89 12.32 5.59
C CYS A 133 6.54 13.68 5.39
N ARG A 134 7.85 13.69 5.05
CA ARG A 134 8.58 14.90 4.71
C ARG A 134 9.63 14.65 3.64
N LYS A 135 9.82 15.66 2.81
CA LYS A 135 10.95 15.75 1.89
C LYS A 135 11.94 16.80 2.41
N GLN A 136 13.20 16.41 2.53
CA GLN A 136 14.26 17.31 3.01
C GLN A 136 15.38 17.42 1.97
N ARG A 137 16.03 18.56 1.98
CA ARG A 137 17.26 18.81 1.23
C ARG A 137 18.13 19.78 2.04
N ASP A 138 19.39 19.43 2.23
CA ASP A 138 20.39 20.22 2.96
C ASP A 138 19.89 20.66 4.37
N GLY A 139 19.26 19.73 5.08
CA GLY A 139 18.68 19.95 6.41
C GLY A 139 17.38 20.76 6.44
N LYS A 140 16.90 21.27 5.30
CA LYS A 140 15.66 22.04 5.20
C LYS A 140 14.50 21.16 4.74
N THR A 141 13.36 21.27 5.42
CA THR A 141 12.13 20.62 4.98
C THR A 141 11.52 21.40 3.82
N LEU A 142 11.38 20.74 2.66
CA LEU A 142 10.82 21.32 1.45
C LEU A 142 9.31 21.09 1.35
N GLN A 143 8.85 19.92 1.80
CA GLN A 143 7.44 19.51 1.73
C GLN A 143 7.11 18.61 2.92
N GLN A 144 5.84 18.68 3.36
CA GLN A 144 5.27 17.78 4.36
C GLN A 144 3.89 17.33 3.89
N TRP A 145 3.53 16.09 4.19
CA TRP A 145 2.20 15.54 3.89
C TRP A 145 1.88 14.37 4.81
N GLN A 146 0.63 13.99 4.84
CA GLN A 146 0.18 12.78 5.51
C GLN A 146 0.09 11.64 4.51
N GLY A 147 0.47 10.42 4.90
CA GLY A 147 0.45 9.25 4.04
C GLY A 147 0.41 7.95 4.82
N GLY A 148 0.38 6.85 4.07
CA GLY A 148 0.27 5.52 4.66
C GLY A 148 -1.06 5.30 5.39
N TRP A 149 -1.68 4.16 5.13
CA TRP A 149 -2.98 3.81 5.72
C TRP A 149 -2.94 2.38 6.20
N GLN A 150 -3.59 2.14 7.31
CA GLN A 150 -3.68 0.81 7.90
C GLN A 150 -5.12 0.45 8.22
N SER A 151 -5.49 -0.77 7.86
CA SER A 151 -6.76 -1.39 8.17
C SER A 151 -6.48 -2.79 8.72
N GLY A 152 -6.69 -2.99 10.02
CA GLY A 152 -6.35 -4.25 10.67
C GLY A 152 -4.90 -4.68 10.41
N SER A 153 -4.72 -5.86 9.79
CA SER A 153 -3.42 -6.43 9.43
C SER A 153 -2.85 -5.96 8.09
N ALA A 154 -3.54 -5.05 7.38
CA ALA A 154 -3.08 -4.50 6.11
C ALA A 154 -2.53 -3.07 6.29
N PHE A 155 -1.35 -2.81 5.72
CA PHE A 155 -0.74 -1.49 5.63
C PHE A 155 -0.34 -1.20 4.20
N ALA A 156 -0.69 -0.02 3.71
CA ALA A 156 -0.37 0.42 2.36
C ALA A 156 0.04 1.89 2.31
N SER A 157 0.95 2.24 1.40
CA SER A 157 1.38 3.62 1.18
C SER A 157 1.89 3.81 -0.25
N TYR A 158 2.07 5.06 -0.69
CA TYR A 158 2.84 5.35 -1.90
C TYR A 158 4.34 5.18 -1.70
N LEU A 159 4.81 5.14 -0.46
CA LEU A 159 6.21 5.04 -0.13
C LEU A 159 6.75 3.65 -0.49
N HIS A 160 7.75 3.61 -1.37
CA HIS A 160 8.55 2.42 -1.63
C HIS A 160 9.67 2.35 -0.61
N VAL A 161 9.65 1.35 0.26
CA VAL A 161 10.65 1.19 1.31
C VAL A 161 11.69 0.12 0.96
N HIS A 162 12.91 0.34 1.38
CA HIS A 162 13.96 -0.66 1.28
C HIS A 162 14.16 -1.34 2.64
N PHE A 163 13.78 -2.60 2.77
CA PHE A 163 13.77 -3.31 4.06
C PHE A 163 15.14 -3.42 4.74
N ALA A 164 16.25 -3.39 3.98
CA ALA A 164 17.59 -3.43 4.55
C ALA A 164 17.99 -2.14 5.32
N GLN A 165 17.21 -1.05 5.20
CA GLN A 165 17.48 0.16 5.97
C GLN A 165 17.35 -0.05 7.48
N ARG A 166 16.46 -0.97 7.89
CA ARG A 166 16.18 -1.26 9.30
C ARG A 166 15.60 -2.67 9.46
N PRO A 167 16.33 -3.60 10.05
CA PRO A 167 15.86 -4.97 10.28
C PRO A 167 14.58 -5.07 11.12
N THR A 168 14.31 -4.07 12.00
CA THR A 168 13.09 -4.02 12.82
C THR A 168 11.82 -3.97 12.00
N MET A 169 11.83 -3.36 10.80
CA MET A 169 10.68 -3.33 9.89
C MET A 169 10.20 -4.75 9.54
N LEU A 170 11.12 -5.62 9.16
CA LEU A 170 10.79 -7.01 8.86
C LEU A 170 10.33 -7.74 10.12
N ASN A 171 10.93 -7.46 11.28
CA ASN A 171 10.51 -8.05 12.55
C ASN A 171 9.07 -7.67 12.93
N HIS A 172 8.67 -6.40 12.71
CA HIS A 172 7.28 -5.97 12.93
C HIS A 172 6.32 -6.77 12.04
N TRP A 173 6.63 -6.88 10.76
CA TRP A 173 5.82 -7.62 9.81
C TRP A 173 5.75 -9.12 10.14
N LEU A 174 6.87 -9.76 10.47
CA LEU A 174 6.92 -11.17 10.89
C LEU A 174 6.11 -11.42 12.18
N ARG A 175 6.15 -10.49 13.15
CA ARG A 175 5.33 -10.59 14.37
C ARG A 175 3.83 -10.51 14.04
N ALA A 176 3.43 -9.65 13.11
CA ALA A 176 2.03 -9.58 12.66
C ALA A 176 1.61 -10.89 11.98
N ALA A 177 2.45 -11.45 11.12
CA ALA A 177 2.18 -12.72 10.42
C ALA A 177 1.99 -13.91 11.39
N ARG A 178 2.74 -13.95 12.50
CA ARG A 178 2.60 -14.99 13.53
C ARG A 178 1.30 -14.94 14.30
N ARG A 179 0.59 -13.81 14.30
CA ARG A 179 -0.72 -13.66 14.97
C ARG A 179 -1.87 -14.16 14.10
N ALA A 180 -1.61 -14.43 12.82
CA ALA A 180 -2.58 -14.97 11.87
C ALA A 180 -2.60 -16.53 11.84
N LEU A 181 -1.80 -17.17 12.68
CA LEU A 181 -1.76 -18.62 12.92
C LEU A 181 -2.67 -18.99 14.08
#